data_4b215f4b181de851e73d3f95166fb46d
#
_entry.id   4b215f4b181de851e73d3f95166fb46d
#
_cell.length_a   1.000
_cell.length_b   1.000
_cell.length_c   1.000
_cell.angle_alpha   90.00
_cell.angle_beta   90.00
_cell.angle_gamma   90.00
#
_symmetry.space_group_name_H-M   'P 1'
#
loop_
_entity.id
_entity.type
_entity.pdbx_description
1 polymer ?
#
loop_
_entity_poly.entity_id
_entity_poly.type
_entity_poly.pdbx_seq_one_letter_code
_entity_poly.pdbx_strand_id
1 'polypeptide(L)'
;MKKLLSILLSVIMAMSVIIIPTSVSAKKAKTVPNTYVATYDDILNFSKGTITTDFWGPFAYYKNSGNKYITLDKYDTPYGYEGILGYYVRGDKVYYCIKKEIFNDYLYQIKTVDLNGKNKKVLYKVKESKISNVLLLGGYGSGAIFYEKTYNKKVNKFCYTVKLFRNNKLTTLFKVYSDNLTNINVFNGKIYYQNEAYNLANGKKTTFTAKEIYVTKNYMYYINKNNNLKSLDKKDVRRIVTKNVYKYYNSNNGSSVIYSKLNSKKEEVFYKRTGTDKEYKLCAISDIYKATNTSYTGKKHYWINDALFYNNKVYFNISLDGSYYIVNVKTRGSKPSVFFKTTNKDYYIDMYMFGNKLEYRECDPNSYIIDD
;
A
#
# COMPACT_ATOMS: atom_id res chain seq x y z
N MET A 1 40.23 45.29 41.95
CA MET A 1 38.84 44.97 41.71
C MET A 1 38.57 44.54 40.25
N LYS A 2 39.01 45.25 39.21
CA LYS A 2 38.68 44.86 37.80
C LYS A 2 39.26 43.48 37.37
N LYS A 3 40.44 43.06 37.83
CA LYS A 3 41.01 41.77 37.49
C LYS A 3 40.30 40.58 38.17
N LEU A 4 39.78 40.76 39.38
CA LEU A 4 39.02 39.72 40.09
C LEU A 4 37.63 39.48 39.41
N LEU A 5 37.01 40.55 38.91
CA LEU A 5 35.72 40.48 38.22
C LEU A 5 35.84 39.73 36.86
N SER A 6 36.97 39.96 36.12
CA SER A 6 37.24 39.27 34.87
C SER A 6 37.49 37.76 35.05
N ILE A 7 38.15 37.35 36.13
CA ILE A 7 38.35 35.94 36.46
C ILE A 7 37.01 35.26 36.89
N LEU A 8 36.18 35.97 37.65
CA LEU A 8 34.87 35.43 38.06
C LEU A 8 33.92 35.24 36.86
N LEU A 9 33.91 36.21 35.89
CA LEU A 9 33.13 36.05 34.65
C LEU A 9 33.60 34.90 33.77
N SER A 10 34.92 34.67 33.66
CA SER A 10 35.43 33.55 32.88
C SER A 10 35.12 32.20 33.50
N VAL A 11 35.10 32.10 34.83
CA VAL A 11 34.72 30.86 35.55
C VAL A 11 33.22 30.60 35.39
N ILE A 12 32.40 31.63 35.45
CA ILE A 12 30.94 31.48 35.21
C ILE A 12 30.63 31.08 33.78
N MET A 13 31.33 31.65 32.78
CA MET A 13 31.20 31.20 31.38
C MET A 13 31.74 29.79 31.15
N ALA A 14 32.78 29.38 31.84
CA ALA A 14 33.30 28.00 31.74
C ALA A 14 32.36 26.98 32.41
N MET A 15 31.61 27.35 33.47
CA MET A 15 30.65 26.46 34.10
C MET A 15 29.32 26.41 33.36
N SER A 16 28.96 27.40 32.51
CA SER A 16 27.74 27.35 31.70
C SER A 16 27.86 26.46 30.45
N VAL A 17 29.06 25.96 30.13
CA VAL A 17 29.28 25.06 28.96
C VAL A 17 29.24 23.58 29.35
N ILE A 18 29.12 23.24 30.64
CA ILE A 18 29.05 21.84 31.11
C ILE A 18 27.66 21.52 31.70
N ILE A 19 26.60 22.08 31.12
CA ILE A 19 25.32 21.40 31.12
C ILE A 19 25.20 20.71 29.77
N ILE A 20 25.92 19.62 29.60
CA ILE A 20 25.53 18.60 28.65
C ILE A 20 24.11 18.23 29.09
N PRO A 21 23.06 18.52 28.32
CA PRO A 21 21.80 17.87 28.58
C PRO A 21 22.14 16.38 28.44
N THR A 22 22.21 15.66 29.55
CA THR A 22 22.01 14.22 29.49
C THR A 22 20.73 14.08 28.72
N SER A 23 20.86 13.79 27.42
CA SER A 23 19.75 13.34 26.62
C SER A 23 19.26 12.13 27.35
N VAL A 24 18.24 12.33 28.19
CA VAL A 24 17.37 11.24 28.60
C VAL A 24 16.95 10.67 27.27
N SER A 25 17.61 9.58 26.90
CA SER A 25 17.26 8.79 25.74
C SER A 25 15.82 8.39 25.99
N ALA A 26 14.90 9.22 25.52
CA ALA A 26 13.50 8.90 25.53
C ALA A 26 13.48 7.55 24.83
N LYS A 27 13.20 6.47 25.60
CA LYS A 27 13.04 5.13 25.05
C LYS A 27 12.19 5.31 23.82
N LYS A 28 12.81 5.21 22.63
CA LYS A 28 12.11 5.30 21.36
C LYS A 28 10.90 4.41 21.49
N ALA A 29 9.72 5.00 21.59
CA ALA A 29 8.48 4.25 21.66
C ALA A 29 8.61 3.24 20.53
N LYS A 30 8.54 1.93 20.85
CA LYS A 30 8.69 0.85 19.88
C LYS A 30 7.59 1.07 18.85
N THR A 31 7.93 1.79 17.79
CA THR A 31 7.00 2.00 16.67
C THR A 31 6.74 0.62 16.10
N VAL A 32 5.49 0.18 16.21
CA VAL A 32 5.05 -1.04 15.55
C VAL A 32 5.24 -0.80 14.04
N PRO A 33 6.07 -1.59 13.35
CA PRO A 33 6.27 -1.38 11.92
C PRO A 33 4.94 -1.52 11.20
N ASN A 34 4.61 -0.57 10.33
CA ASN A 34 3.50 -0.74 9.42
C ASN A 34 3.83 -1.85 8.44
N THR A 35 2.90 -2.74 8.25
CA THR A 35 3.00 -3.81 7.29
C THR A 35 2.03 -3.49 6.16
N TYR A 36 2.55 -3.02 5.03
CA TYR A 36 1.81 -2.98 3.79
C TYR A 36 1.76 -4.40 3.25
N VAL A 37 0.57 -4.90 2.97
CA VAL A 37 0.37 -6.19 2.33
C VAL A 37 0.23 -5.94 0.85
N ALA A 38 1.15 -6.45 0.07
CA ALA A 38 1.07 -6.54 -1.36
C ALA A 38 0.16 -7.70 -1.74
N THR A 39 -0.71 -7.51 -2.72
CA THR A 39 -1.52 -8.55 -3.30
C THR A 39 -0.75 -9.30 -4.40
N TYR A 40 -1.37 -10.26 -4.98
CA TYR A 40 -0.77 -11.21 -5.92
C TYR A 40 -0.10 -10.53 -7.14
N ASP A 41 -0.57 -9.46 -7.71
CA ASP A 41 0.08 -8.77 -8.85
C ASP A 41 0.94 -7.56 -8.43
N ASP A 42 1.07 -7.32 -7.13
CA ASP A 42 1.80 -6.16 -6.64
C ASP A 42 3.31 -6.42 -6.57
N ILE A 43 4.06 -5.40 -6.89
CA ILE A 43 5.51 -5.35 -6.68
C ILE A 43 5.79 -4.59 -5.38
N LEU A 44 6.39 -5.29 -4.41
CA LEU A 44 6.72 -4.70 -3.13
C LEU A 44 8.17 -4.21 -3.09
N ASN A 45 8.35 -2.90 -3.17
CA ASN A 45 9.64 -2.24 -3.02
C ASN A 45 9.90 -1.86 -1.55
N PHE A 46 11.05 -2.21 -1.02
CA PHE A 46 11.46 -1.86 0.34
C PHE A 46 12.97 -1.60 0.42
N SER A 47 13.46 -1.19 1.57
CA SER A 47 14.86 -0.71 1.74
C SER A 47 15.95 -1.73 1.38
N LYS A 48 15.65 -3.02 1.36
CA LYS A 48 16.60 -4.10 1.07
C LYS A 48 16.48 -4.65 -0.36
N GLY A 49 15.42 -4.29 -1.09
CA GLY A 49 15.19 -4.80 -2.45
C GLY A 49 13.73 -4.80 -2.85
N THR A 50 13.40 -5.69 -3.76
CA THR A 50 12.08 -5.81 -4.38
C THR A 50 11.59 -7.25 -4.32
N ILE A 51 10.33 -7.46 -3.98
CA ILE A 51 9.67 -8.78 -4.08
C ILE A 51 8.60 -8.67 -5.14
N THR A 52 8.54 -9.69 -5.99
CA THR A 52 7.51 -9.85 -7.02
C THR A 52 6.86 -11.21 -6.92
N THR A 53 5.61 -11.27 -7.34
CA THR A 53 4.94 -12.49 -7.75
C THR A 53 4.67 -12.33 -9.23
N ASP A 54 5.08 -13.30 -10.03
CA ASP A 54 4.66 -13.35 -11.43
C ASP A 54 3.61 -14.45 -11.55
N PHE A 55 2.59 -14.25 -12.39
CA PHE A 55 1.53 -15.24 -12.62
C PHE A 55 2.11 -16.59 -13.07
N TRP A 56 3.19 -16.54 -13.87
CA TRP A 56 3.91 -17.70 -14.40
C TRP A 56 5.31 -17.88 -13.82
N GLY A 57 5.73 -16.97 -12.93
CA GLY A 57 7.08 -16.92 -12.39
C GLY A 57 7.17 -17.34 -10.92
N PRO A 58 8.38 -17.46 -10.39
CA PRO A 58 8.60 -17.78 -9.00
C PRO A 58 8.25 -16.57 -8.11
N PHE A 59 7.78 -16.83 -6.89
CA PHE A 59 7.78 -15.85 -5.83
C PHE A 59 9.22 -15.49 -5.48
N ALA A 60 9.68 -14.30 -5.88
CA ALA A 60 11.09 -13.96 -5.96
C ALA A 60 11.45 -12.67 -5.24
N TYR A 61 12.66 -12.66 -4.66
CA TYR A 61 13.29 -11.51 -4.05
C TYR A 61 14.52 -11.05 -4.85
N TYR A 62 14.52 -9.80 -5.28
CA TYR A 62 15.61 -9.12 -5.98
C TYR A 62 16.34 -8.19 -5.01
N LYS A 63 17.62 -8.44 -4.78
CA LYS A 63 18.46 -7.56 -3.97
C LYS A 63 18.95 -6.37 -4.79
N ASN A 64 18.69 -5.15 -4.33
CA ASN A 64 19.19 -3.91 -4.94
C ASN A 64 18.92 -3.76 -6.45
N SER A 65 17.74 -4.13 -6.91
CA SER A 65 17.32 -4.01 -8.33
C SER A 65 18.24 -4.72 -9.34
N GLY A 66 19.04 -5.68 -8.88
CA GLY A 66 19.88 -6.51 -9.74
C GLY A 66 19.07 -7.58 -10.47
N ASN A 67 19.58 -8.10 -11.58
CA ASN A 67 18.91 -9.15 -12.37
C ASN A 67 18.93 -10.54 -11.67
N LYS A 68 19.67 -10.68 -10.58
CA LYS A 68 19.73 -11.92 -9.80
C LYS A 68 18.68 -11.91 -8.72
N TYR A 69 17.91 -12.97 -8.63
CA TYR A 69 16.87 -13.13 -7.63
C TYR A 69 17.06 -14.39 -6.79
N ILE A 70 16.41 -14.39 -5.63
CA ILE A 70 16.30 -15.54 -4.72
C ILE A 70 14.86 -16.01 -4.76
N THR A 71 14.62 -17.26 -5.12
CA THR A 71 13.30 -17.87 -5.07
C THR A 71 12.88 -18.05 -3.61
N LEU A 72 11.80 -17.39 -3.20
CA LEU A 72 11.25 -17.47 -1.85
C LEU A 72 10.35 -18.72 -1.70
N ASP A 73 9.50 -18.96 -2.67
CA ASP A 73 8.69 -20.18 -2.78
C ASP A 73 8.43 -20.53 -4.25
N LYS A 74 8.06 -21.79 -4.49
CA LYS A 74 7.62 -22.28 -5.78
C LYS A 74 6.18 -22.76 -5.63
N TYR A 75 5.39 -22.52 -6.64
CA TYR A 75 4.08 -23.12 -6.82
C TYR A 75 4.08 -23.84 -8.17
N ASP A 76 3.56 -25.04 -8.17
CA ASP A 76 3.84 -26.02 -9.23
C ASP A 76 2.70 -26.15 -10.26
N THR A 77 1.84 -25.14 -10.45
CA THR A 77 0.74 -25.32 -11.40
C THR A 77 0.78 -24.38 -12.58
N PRO A 78 0.70 -24.95 -13.80
CA PRO A 78 0.52 -24.18 -15.02
C PRO A 78 -0.90 -23.62 -15.19
N TYR A 79 -1.87 -23.96 -14.34
CA TYR A 79 -3.28 -23.60 -14.50
C TYR A 79 -3.82 -22.82 -13.31
N GLY A 80 -3.50 -21.55 -13.21
CA GLY A 80 -4.27 -20.42 -12.68
C GLY A 80 -4.98 -20.45 -11.32
N TYR A 81 -5.06 -21.56 -10.60
CA TYR A 81 -5.81 -21.67 -9.35
C TYR A 81 -4.94 -21.71 -8.09
N GLU A 82 -3.64 -21.86 -8.24
CA GLU A 82 -2.68 -21.80 -7.16
C GLU A 82 -1.87 -20.50 -7.24
N GLY A 83 -1.55 -19.90 -6.11
CA GLY A 83 -0.71 -18.72 -6.12
C GLY A 83 -0.61 -17.99 -4.78
N ILE A 84 0.22 -16.97 -4.79
CA ILE A 84 0.39 -16.06 -3.66
C ILE A 84 -0.78 -15.08 -3.63
N LEU A 85 -1.63 -15.15 -2.63
CA LEU A 85 -2.79 -14.27 -2.47
C LEU A 85 -2.43 -12.91 -1.86
N GLY A 86 -1.30 -12.82 -1.19
CA GLY A 86 -0.78 -11.60 -0.61
C GLY A 86 0.43 -11.86 0.27
N TYR A 87 1.28 -10.85 0.42
CA TYR A 87 2.52 -10.95 1.17
C TYR A 87 2.97 -9.61 1.78
N TYR A 88 3.79 -9.67 2.80
CA TYR A 88 4.46 -8.51 3.36
C TYR A 88 5.84 -8.86 3.91
N VAL A 89 6.70 -7.85 4.03
CA VAL A 89 8.06 -7.99 4.56
C VAL A 89 8.16 -7.38 5.94
N ARG A 90 8.84 -8.09 6.84
CA ARG A 90 9.19 -7.60 8.14
C ARG A 90 10.61 -8.01 8.54
N GLY A 91 11.50 -7.04 8.63
CA GLY A 91 12.93 -7.33 8.83
C GLY A 91 13.49 -8.11 7.66
N ASP A 92 13.98 -9.31 7.93
CA ASP A 92 14.51 -10.25 6.93
C ASP A 92 13.54 -11.40 6.62
N LYS A 93 12.28 -11.29 7.06
CA LYS A 93 11.26 -12.31 6.83
C LYS A 93 10.14 -11.80 5.94
N VAL A 94 9.72 -12.68 5.05
CA VAL A 94 8.53 -12.54 4.22
C VAL A 94 7.43 -13.41 4.81
N TYR A 95 6.26 -12.84 4.99
CA TYR A 95 5.02 -13.51 5.37
C TYR A 95 4.10 -13.50 4.16
N TYR A 96 3.51 -14.63 3.83
CA TYR A 96 2.67 -14.73 2.64
C TYR A 96 1.55 -15.75 2.82
N CYS A 97 0.45 -15.52 2.11
CA CYS A 97 -0.65 -16.44 1.98
C CYS A 97 -0.58 -17.10 0.61
N ILE A 98 -0.65 -18.42 0.56
CA ILE A 98 -0.69 -19.19 -0.67
C ILE A 98 -1.93 -20.07 -0.68
N LYS A 99 -2.57 -20.21 -1.86
CA LYS A 99 -3.59 -21.20 -2.16
C LYS A 99 -2.95 -22.30 -2.99
N LYS A 100 -3.17 -23.56 -2.62
CA LYS A 100 -2.66 -24.76 -3.31
C LYS A 100 -3.78 -25.75 -3.57
N GLU A 101 -3.80 -26.37 -4.74
CA GLU A 101 -4.68 -27.46 -5.05
C GLU A 101 -4.22 -28.76 -4.37
N ILE A 102 -5.16 -29.52 -3.82
CA ILE A 102 -4.95 -30.84 -3.20
C ILE A 102 -6.17 -31.75 -3.45
N PHE A 103 -6.04 -32.74 -4.33
CA PHE A 103 -7.07 -33.80 -4.52
C PHE A 103 -8.53 -33.25 -4.55
N ASN A 104 -8.86 -32.41 -5.51
CA ASN A 104 -10.19 -31.79 -5.69
C ASN A 104 -10.62 -30.83 -4.56
N ASP A 105 -9.70 -30.30 -3.76
CA ASP A 105 -9.92 -29.27 -2.76
C ASP A 105 -8.74 -28.29 -2.83
N TYR A 106 -8.86 -27.15 -2.20
CA TYR A 106 -7.77 -26.19 -2.06
C TYR A 106 -7.31 -26.06 -0.61
N LEU A 107 -6.01 -25.90 -0.43
CA LEU A 107 -5.38 -25.67 0.85
C LEU A 107 -4.82 -24.26 0.92
N TYR A 108 -5.38 -23.42 1.79
CA TYR A 108 -4.81 -22.13 2.15
C TYR A 108 -3.71 -22.32 3.19
N GLN A 109 -2.57 -21.67 2.99
CA GLN A 109 -1.46 -21.66 3.94
C GLN A 109 -0.98 -20.23 4.19
N ILE A 110 -0.81 -19.87 5.47
CA ILE A 110 0.00 -18.71 5.85
C ILE A 110 1.40 -19.23 6.15
N LYS A 111 2.38 -18.69 5.45
CA LYS A 111 3.77 -19.15 5.54
C LYS A 111 4.71 -17.98 5.84
N THR A 112 5.92 -18.30 6.27
CA THR A 112 7.02 -17.36 6.37
C THR A 112 8.28 -17.98 5.81
N VAL A 113 9.16 -17.14 5.25
CA VAL A 113 10.48 -17.48 4.73
C VAL A 113 11.43 -16.31 4.96
N ASP A 114 12.72 -16.59 5.15
CA ASP A 114 13.71 -15.54 5.18
C ASP A 114 14.01 -15.00 3.77
N LEU A 115 14.44 -13.75 3.64
CA LEU A 115 14.80 -13.12 2.34
C LEU A 115 15.88 -13.89 1.57
N ASN A 116 16.66 -14.74 2.25
CA ASN A 116 17.63 -15.64 1.62
C ASN A 116 17.02 -16.97 1.11
N GLY A 117 15.70 -17.12 1.16
CA GLY A 117 14.97 -18.33 0.75
C GLY A 117 14.99 -19.47 1.76
N LYS A 118 15.68 -19.32 2.90
CA LYS A 118 15.80 -20.35 3.94
C LYS A 118 14.71 -20.21 5.03
N ASN A 119 14.70 -21.16 5.97
CA ASN A 119 13.82 -21.17 7.16
C ASN A 119 12.32 -21.02 6.82
N LYS A 120 11.90 -21.66 5.73
CA LYS A 120 10.50 -21.70 5.33
C LYS A 120 9.67 -22.44 6.37
N LYS A 121 8.58 -21.84 6.84
CA LYS A 121 7.69 -22.40 7.86
C LYS A 121 6.23 -22.15 7.54
N VAL A 122 5.39 -23.17 7.69
CA VAL A 122 3.93 -23.04 7.68
C VAL A 122 3.48 -22.60 9.07
N LEU A 123 2.79 -21.46 9.15
CA LEU A 123 2.24 -20.91 10.38
C LEU A 123 0.81 -21.36 10.61
N TYR A 124 0.03 -21.40 9.53
CA TYR A 124 -1.38 -21.78 9.55
C TYR A 124 -1.77 -22.50 8.26
N LYS A 125 -2.72 -23.42 8.32
CA LYS A 125 -3.29 -24.11 7.15
C LYS A 125 -4.77 -24.43 7.36
N VAL A 126 -5.56 -24.34 6.30
CA VAL A 126 -6.98 -24.71 6.30
C VAL A 126 -7.44 -25.08 4.89
N LYS A 127 -8.32 -26.09 4.78
CA LYS A 127 -8.91 -26.52 3.50
C LYS A 127 -10.06 -25.61 3.07
N GLU A 128 -10.25 -25.39 1.77
CA GLU A 128 -11.33 -24.57 1.21
C GLU A 128 -12.71 -25.15 1.52
N SER A 129 -12.85 -26.48 1.57
CA SER A 129 -14.09 -27.16 2.00
C SER A 129 -14.64 -26.67 3.36
N LYS A 130 -13.80 -26.04 4.19
CA LYS A 130 -14.18 -25.50 5.50
C LYS A 130 -14.41 -23.99 5.51
N ILE A 131 -13.90 -23.28 4.50
CA ILE A 131 -13.92 -21.82 4.40
C ILE A 131 -14.05 -21.40 2.95
N SER A 132 -14.48 -20.16 2.70
CA SER A 132 -14.56 -19.63 1.33
C SER A 132 -13.28 -18.92 0.87
N ASN A 133 -12.48 -18.36 1.79
CA ASN A 133 -11.23 -17.66 1.47
C ASN A 133 -10.40 -17.37 2.73
N VAL A 134 -9.08 -17.18 2.53
CA VAL A 134 -8.15 -16.62 3.52
C VAL A 134 -7.40 -15.44 2.91
N LEU A 135 -7.33 -14.33 3.61
CA LEU A 135 -6.55 -13.17 3.16
C LEU A 135 -5.65 -12.65 4.28
N LEU A 136 -4.39 -12.40 3.92
CA LEU A 136 -3.41 -11.78 4.80
C LEU A 136 -3.69 -10.28 4.91
N LEU A 137 -3.70 -9.75 6.14
CA LEU A 137 -3.99 -8.33 6.41
C LEU A 137 -2.76 -7.56 6.85
N GLY A 138 -1.73 -8.24 7.34
CA GLY A 138 -0.52 -7.59 7.83
C GLY A 138 0.11 -8.34 8.99
N GLY A 139 0.93 -7.64 9.78
CA GLY A 139 1.65 -8.20 10.90
C GLY A 139 1.53 -7.41 12.19
N TYR A 140 1.66 -8.13 13.32
CA TYR A 140 1.76 -7.53 14.65
C TYR A 140 2.79 -8.28 15.50
N GLY A 141 3.81 -7.56 15.95
CA GLY A 141 4.95 -8.23 16.56
C GLY A 141 5.61 -9.19 15.56
N SER A 142 5.97 -10.39 15.95
CA SER A 142 6.47 -11.48 15.09
C SER A 142 5.34 -12.30 14.47
N GLY A 143 4.10 -11.81 14.49
CA GLY A 143 2.92 -12.57 14.08
C GLY A 143 2.29 -12.05 12.79
N ALA A 144 1.46 -12.90 12.20
CA ALA A 144 0.65 -12.61 11.02
C ALA A 144 -0.81 -12.38 11.41
N ILE A 145 -1.44 -11.35 10.82
CA ILE A 145 -2.86 -11.06 10.95
C ILE A 145 -3.52 -11.41 9.62
N PHE A 146 -4.57 -12.19 9.68
CA PHE A 146 -5.34 -12.61 8.51
C PHE A 146 -6.80 -12.79 8.87
N TYR A 147 -7.67 -12.93 7.87
CA TYR A 147 -9.04 -13.38 8.10
C TYR A 147 -9.34 -14.67 7.35
N GLU A 148 -10.30 -15.41 7.88
CA GLU A 148 -11.03 -16.46 7.19
C GLU A 148 -12.43 -15.95 6.85
N LYS A 149 -12.85 -16.18 5.61
CA LYS A 149 -14.20 -15.89 5.13
C LYS A 149 -14.99 -17.18 5.07
N THR A 150 -16.12 -17.23 5.76
CA THR A 150 -17.09 -18.36 5.72
C THR A 150 -18.48 -17.82 5.45
N TYR A 151 -19.32 -18.58 4.74
CA TYR A 151 -20.71 -18.19 4.58
C TYR A 151 -21.55 -18.69 5.75
N ASN A 152 -22.28 -17.79 6.40
CA ASN A 152 -23.18 -18.12 7.50
C ASN A 152 -24.63 -18.14 7.00
N LYS A 153 -25.17 -19.35 6.78
CA LYS A 153 -26.53 -19.56 6.28
C LYS A 153 -27.61 -19.00 7.20
N LYS A 154 -27.38 -18.96 8.53
CA LYS A 154 -28.37 -18.48 9.51
C LYS A 154 -28.68 -16.99 9.38
N VAL A 155 -27.65 -16.18 9.09
CA VAL A 155 -27.78 -14.73 8.95
C VAL A 155 -27.68 -14.27 7.50
N ASN A 156 -27.55 -15.21 6.55
CA ASN A 156 -27.42 -14.98 5.10
C ASN A 156 -26.29 -13.95 4.77
N LYS A 157 -25.16 -14.06 5.44
CA LYS A 157 -23.99 -13.16 5.27
C LYS A 157 -22.68 -13.91 5.38
N PHE A 158 -21.63 -13.35 4.82
CA PHE A 158 -20.29 -13.83 5.10
C PHE A 158 -19.85 -13.45 6.51
N CYS A 159 -19.22 -14.40 7.19
CA CYS A 159 -18.55 -14.21 8.46
C CYS A 159 -17.04 -14.12 8.21
N TYR A 160 -16.45 -12.97 8.51
CA TYR A 160 -15.02 -12.73 8.45
C TYR A 160 -14.45 -12.89 9.86
N THR A 161 -13.73 -13.97 10.09
CA THR A 161 -13.08 -14.26 11.39
C THR A 161 -11.65 -13.77 11.33
N VAL A 162 -11.36 -12.65 11.98
CA VAL A 162 -10.02 -12.06 12.03
C VAL A 162 -9.19 -12.75 13.10
N LYS A 163 -8.00 -13.21 12.71
CA LYS A 163 -7.10 -14.00 13.54
C LYS A 163 -5.69 -13.40 13.57
N LEU A 164 -4.99 -13.64 14.68
CA LEU A 164 -3.58 -13.36 14.88
C LEU A 164 -2.86 -14.67 15.18
N PHE A 165 -1.88 -15.02 14.35
CA PHE A 165 -0.91 -16.06 14.67
C PHE A 165 0.38 -15.42 15.19
N ARG A 166 0.74 -15.65 16.45
CA ARG A 166 1.96 -15.13 17.07
C ARG A 166 2.46 -16.08 18.17
N ASN A 167 3.78 -16.26 18.27
CA ASN A 167 4.42 -17.13 19.27
C ASN A 167 3.85 -18.56 19.26
N ASN A 168 3.66 -19.14 18.06
CA ASN A 168 3.05 -20.45 17.82
C ASN A 168 1.61 -20.59 18.37
N LYS A 169 0.94 -19.50 18.67
CA LYS A 169 -0.45 -19.49 19.14
C LYS A 169 -1.35 -18.78 18.13
N LEU A 170 -2.47 -19.41 17.81
CA LEU A 170 -3.55 -18.81 17.02
C LEU A 170 -4.59 -18.21 17.96
N THR A 171 -4.93 -16.94 17.74
CA THR A 171 -5.94 -16.23 18.53
C THR A 171 -6.97 -15.60 17.61
N THR A 172 -8.25 -15.84 17.83
CA THR A 172 -9.34 -15.10 17.19
C THR A 172 -9.45 -13.74 17.87
N LEU A 173 -9.35 -12.67 17.08
CA LEU A 173 -9.45 -11.30 17.57
C LEU A 173 -10.91 -10.85 17.64
N PHE A 174 -11.62 -10.99 16.53
CA PHE A 174 -13.04 -10.65 16.41
C PHE A 174 -13.67 -11.28 15.15
N LYS A 175 -15.00 -11.19 15.05
CA LYS A 175 -15.77 -11.59 13.87
C LYS A 175 -16.58 -10.41 13.36
N VAL A 176 -16.73 -10.33 12.03
CA VAL A 176 -17.57 -9.35 11.33
C VAL A 176 -18.50 -10.08 10.38
N TYR A 177 -19.77 -9.74 10.38
CA TYR A 177 -20.77 -10.24 9.44
C TYR A 177 -21.06 -9.15 8.40
N SER A 178 -20.80 -9.43 7.14
CA SER A 178 -20.97 -8.48 6.05
C SER A 178 -21.10 -9.21 4.73
N ASP A 179 -21.83 -8.65 3.79
CA ASP A 179 -21.88 -9.17 2.42
C ASP A 179 -20.55 -8.93 1.70
N ASN A 180 -19.91 -7.82 2.02
CA ASN A 180 -18.57 -7.50 1.53
C ASN A 180 -17.78 -6.73 2.61
N LEU A 181 -16.66 -7.29 3.05
CA LEU A 181 -15.72 -6.61 3.94
C LEU A 181 -14.67 -5.89 3.11
N THR A 182 -15.00 -4.69 2.68
CA THR A 182 -14.06 -3.77 2.04
C THR A 182 -13.29 -2.95 3.09
N ASN A 183 -12.13 -2.44 2.73
CA ASN A 183 -11.34 -1.49 3.53
C ASN A 183 -10.94 -1.99 4.93
N ILE A 184 -10.59 -3.27 5.05
CA ILE A 184 -9.93 -3.76 6.26
C ILE A 184 -8.42 -3.55 6.13
N ASN A 185 -7.83 -2.79 7.06
CA ASN A 185 -6.43 -2.38 6.99
C ASN A 185 -5.75 -2.47 8.36
N VAL A 186 -4.47 -2.83 8.37
CA VAL A 186 -3.63 -2.84 9.58
C VAL A 186 -2.68 -1.66 9.53
N PHE A 187 -2.74 -0.80 10.53
CA PHE A 187 -1.85 0.34 10.66
C PHE A 187 -1.58 0.64 12.13
N ASN A 188 -0.32 0.87 12.48
CA ASN A 188 0.13 1.31 13.79
C ASN A 188 -0.48 0.51 14.97
N GLY A 189 -0.46 -0.82 14.87
CA GLY A 189 -0.98 -1.70 15.92
C GLY A 189 -2.49 -1.71 16.08
N LYS A 190 -3.23 -1.22 15.08
CA LYS A 190 -4.69 -1.25 15.03
C LYS A 190 -5.17 -1.88 13.73
N ILE A 191 -6.34 -2.51 13.78
CA ILE A 191 -7.08 -2.97 12.60
C ILE A 191 -8.24 -2.02 12.39
N TYR A 192 -8.29 -1.39 11.21
CA TYR A 192 -9.35 -0.49 10.78
C TYR A 192 -10.27 -1.24 9.84
N TYR A 193 -11.57 -1.21 10.12
CA TYR A 193 -12.58 -1.88 9.29
C TYR A 193 -13.94 -1.22 9.49
N GLN A 194 -14.70 -1.09 8.40
CA GLN A 194 -15.98 -0.40 8.43
C GLN A 194 -15.88 0.95 9.16
N ASN A 195 -16.56 1.12 10.31
CA ASN A 195 -16.55 2.32 11.14
C ASN A 195 -15.83 2.13 12.48
N GLU A 196 -14.95 1.14 12.58
CA GLU A 196 -14.26 0.76 13.81
C GLU A 196 -12.75 0.70 13.63
N ALA A 197 -12.04 0.91 14.74
CA ALA A 197 -10.63 0.60 14.90
C ALA A 197 -10.44 -0.31 16.12
N TYR A 198 -9.87 -1.49 15.89
CA TYR A 198 -9.55 -2.48 16.91
C TYR A 198 -8.08 -2.37 17.31
N ASN A 199 -7.79 -2.12 18.59
CA ASN A 199 -6.44 -2.01 19.10
C ASN A 199 -5.88 -3.41 19.43
N LEU A 200 -4.79 -3.79 18.77
CA LEU A 200 -4.16 -5.11 18.91
C LEU A 200 -3.46 -5.33 20.26
N ALA A 201 -3.11 -4.26 20.98
CA ALA A 201 -2.42 -4.37 22.27
C ALA A 201 -3.38 -4.71 23.43
N ASN A 202 -4.61 -4.19 23.39
CA ASN A 202 -5.56 -4.30 24.50
C ASN A 202 -6.97 -4.77 24.11
N GLY A 203 -7.21 -5.05 22.83
CA GLY A 203 -8.51 -5.50 22.32
C GLY A 203 -9.61 -4.43 22.31
N LYS A 204 -9.31 -3.17 22.65
CA LYS A 204 -10.31 -2.12 22.72
C LYS A 204 -10.74 -1.67 21.33
N LYS A 205 -12.04 -1.54 21.13
CA LYS A 205 -12.65 -0.96 19.92
C LYS A 205 -12.94 0.52 20.12
N THR A 206 -12.75 1.30 19.07
CA THR A 206 -13.09 2.72 19.03
C THR A 206 -13.73 3.05 17.69
N THR A 207 -14.59 4.07 17.65
CA THR A 207 -15.17 4.53 16.41
C THR A 207 -14.13 5.18 15.50
N PHE A 208 -14.11 4.79 14.23
CA PHE A 208 -13.25 5.35 13.19
C PHE A 208 -14.01 5.39 11.87
N THR A 209 -14.55 6.56 11.52
CA THR A 209 -15.37 6.71 10.31
C THR A 209 -14.54 7.15 9.13
N ALA A 210 -14.47 6.31 8.10
CA ALA A 210 -13.84 6.59 6.83
C ALA A 210 -14.67 5.98 5.68
N LYS A 211 -14.71 6.66 4.53
CA LYS A 211 -15.26 6.11 3.28
C LYS A 211 -14.26 5.15 2.64
N GLU A 212 -13.01 5.56 2.62
CA GLU A 212 -11.90 4.85 2.00
C GLU A 212 -10.65 4.97 2.88
N ILE A 213 -9.83 3.92 2.90
CA ILE A 213 -8.61 3.85 3.69
C ILE A 213 -7.49 3.35 2.79
N TYR A 214 -6.35 4.03 2.82
CA TYR A 214 -5.14 3.71 2.06
C TYR A 214 -3.95 3.66 3.01
N VAL A 215 -3.31 2.53 3.12
CA VAL A 215 -2.15 2.35 3.98
C VAL A 215 -0.88 2.40 3.16
N THR A 216 0.05 3.24 3.59
CA THR A 216 1.40 3.33 3.04
C THR A 216 2.43 2.98 4.11
N LYS A 217 3.69 2.94 3.75
CA LYS A 217 4.79 2.63 4.70
C LYS A 217 4.81 3.55 5.94
N ASN A 218 4.46 4.82 5.80
CA ASN A 218 4.62 5.82 6.85
C ASN A 218 3.31 6.44 7.33
N TYR A 219 2.26 6.35 6.53
CA TYR A 219 0.98 7.00 6.79
C TYR A 219 -0.18 6.08 6.44
N MET A 220 -1.27 6.26 7.15
CA MET A 220 -2.58 5.85 6.69
C MET A 220 -3.32 7.09 6.22
N TYR A 221 -3.72 7.12 4.96
CA TYR A 221 -4.60 8.15 4.41
C TYR A 221 -6.03 7.63 4.41
N TYR A 222 -6.98 8.53 4.65
CA TYR A 222 -8.38 8.17 4.60
C TYR A 222 -9.26 9.34 4.21
N ILE A 223 -10.32 9.05 3.46
CA ILE A 223 -11.34 10.02 3.12
C ILE A 223 -12.49 9.89 4.13
N ASN A 224 -12.79 10.96 4.86
CA ASN A 224 -13.87 10.96 5.81
C ASN A 224 -15.24 11.22 5.15
N LYS A 225 -16.34 11.17 5.93
CA LYS A 225 -17.71 11.41 5.44
C LYS A 225 -17.89 12.76 4.73
N ASN A 226 -17.08 13.76 5.03
CA ASN A 226 -17.15 15.11 4.45
C ASN A 226 -16.21 15.27 3.23
N ASN A 227 -15.74 14.19 2.63
CA ASN A 227 -14.78 14.19 1.52
C ASN A 227 -13.46 14.93 1.83
N ASN A 228 -13.05 14.96 3.09
CA ASN A 228 -11.73 15.47 3.45
C ASN A 228 -10.74 14.32 3.47
N LEU A 229 -9.64 14.46 2.74
CA LEU A 229 -8.49 13.57 2.84
C LEU A 229 -7.73 13.90 4.13
N LYS A 230 -7.55 12.90 4.95
CA LYS A 230 -6.81 12.99 6.21
C LYS A 230 -5.65 12.01 6.20
N SER A 231 -4.62 12.31 6.96
CA SER A 231 -3.51 11.41 7.24
C SER A 231 -3.43 11.07 8.72
N LEU A 232 -2.99 9.87 9.01
CA LEU A 232 -2.61 9.39 10.32
C LEU A 232 -1.16 8.89 10.22
N ASP A 233 -0.26 9.43 11.02
CA ASP A 233 1.13 8.99 11.07
C ASP A 233 1.36 7.87 12.10
N LYS A 234 2.59 7.37 12.19
CA LYS A 234 3.00 6.33 13.15
C LYS A 234 2.90 6.75 14.62
N LYS A 235 2.70 8.04 14.89
CA LYS A 235 2.49 8.57 16.24
C LYS A 235 1.02 8.81 16.56
N ASP A 236 0.10 8.30 15.72
CA ASP A 236 -1.35 8.53 15.79
C ASP A 236 -1.75 10.02 15.65
N VAL A 237 -0.89 10.87 15.08
CA VAL A 237 -1.21 12.27 14.82
C VAL A 237 -2.07 12.36 13.56
N ARG A 238 -3.28 12.87 13.72
CA ARG A 238 -4.25 13.09 12.64
C ARG A 238 -4.10 14.48 12.06
N ARG A 239 -4.02 14.59 10.73
CA ARG A 239 -3.94 15.86 10.03
C ARG A 239 -4.91 15.89 8.85
N ILE A 240 -5.46 17.08 8.56
CA ILE A 240 -6.21 17.28 7.32
C ILE A 240 -5.17 17.55 6.23
N VAL A 241 -5.14 16.69 5.21
CA VAL A 241 -4.29 16.87 4.04
C VAL A 241 -4.92 17.89 3.11
N THR A 242 -6.19 17.70 2.77
CA THR A 242 -6.97 18.64 1.95
C THR A 242 -8.46 18.39 2.10
N LYS A 243 -9.29 19.38 1.68
CA LYS A 243 -10.74 19.28 1.68
C LYS A 243 -11.28 19.04 0.26
N ASN A 244 -12.52 18.56 0.18
CA ASN A 244 -13.26 18.38 -1.08
C ASN A 244 -12.54 17.48 -2.09
N VAL A 245 -12.00 16.36 -1.64
CA VAL A 245 -11.37 15.36 -2.51
C VAL A 245 -12.45 14.61 -3.28
N TYR A 246 -12.25 14.49 -4.59
CA TYR A 246 -13.09 13.70 -5.47
C TYR A 246 -12.60 12.25 -5.55
N LYS A 247 -11.30 12.07 -5.86
CA LYS A 247 -10.62 10.76 -5.88
C LYS A 247 -9.23 10.84 -5.27
N TYR A 248 -8.76 9.73 -4.73
CA TYR A 248 -7.40 9.50 -4.30
C TYR A 248 -6.74 8.50 -5.25
N TYR A 249 -5.49 8.77 -5.60
CA TYR A 249 -4.65 7.90 -6.41
C TYR A 249 -3.44 7.48 -5.58
N ASN A 250 -3.24 6.17 -5.46
CA ASN A 250 -2.13 5.66 -4.66
C ASN A 250 -0.81 5.92 -5.38
N SER A 251 0.11 6.64 -4.74
CA SER A 251 1.49 6.70 -5.22
C SER A 251 2.35 5.72 -4.43
N ASN A 252 2.96 4.77 -5.10
CA ASN A 252 3.73 3.67 -4.48
C ASN A 252 4.93 4.11 -3.64
N ASN A 253 5.31 5.38 -3.62
CA ASN A 253 6.43 5.86 -2.80
C ASN A 253 6.07 6.20 -1.35
N GLY A 254 4.80 6.06 -0.97
CA GLY A 254 4.32 6.11 0.43
C GLY A 254 4.43 7.45 1.15
N SER A 255 5.10 8.46 0.59
CA SER A 255 5.25 9.79 1.18
C SER A 255 4.47 10.87 0.44
N SER A 256 4.21 10.69 -0.84
CA SER A 256 3.42 11.60 -1.65
C SER A 256 2.01 11.06 -1.85
N VAL A 257 1.04 11.95 -1.88
CA VAL A 257 -0.35 11.64 -2.23
C VAL A 257 -0.72 12.38 -3.50
N ILE A 258 -1.37 11.67 -4.42
CA ILE A 258 -1.96 12.20 -5.63
C ILE A 258 -3.47 12.10 -5.46
N TYR A 259 -4.19 13.15 -5.74
CA TYR A 259 -5.65 13.19 -5.60
C TYR A 259 -6.24 14.19 -6.58
N SER A 260 -7.54 14.10 -6.77
CA SER A 260 -8.26 15.07 -7.57
C SER A 260 -9.35 15.78 -6.79
N LYS A 261 -9.73 16.94 -7.32
CA LYS A 261 -10.89 17.74 -6.91
C LYS A 261 -11.68 18.12 -8.16
N LEU A 262 -12.97 18.35 -8.01
CA LEU A 262 -13.77 18.96 -9.07
C LEU A 262 -13.66 20.49 -8.99
N ASN A 263 -13.40 21.14 -10.12
CA ASN A 263 -13.48 22.61 -10.21
C ASN A 263 -14.94 23.09 -10.35
N SER A 264 -15.15 24.41 -10.50
CA SER A 264 -16.49 25.01 -10.69
C SER A 264 -17.24 24.48 -11.90
N LYS A 265 -16.53 24.02 -12.95
CA LYS A 265 -17.09 23.41 -14.16
C LYS A 265 -17.30 21.90 -14.03
N LYS A 266 -17.15 21.34 -12.82
CA LYS A 266 -17.20 19.89 -12.53
C LYS A 266 -16.11 19.07 -13.28
N GLU A 267 -15.07 19.73 -13.74
CA GLU A 267 -13.91 19.11 -14.33
C GLU A 267 -12.95 18.59 -13.28
N GLU A 268 -12.37 17.42 -13.47
CA GLU A 268 -11.40 16.83 -12.56
C GLU A 268 -10.03 17.52 -12.69
N VAL A 269 -9.50 18.02 -11.58
CA VAL A 269 -8.19 18.67 -11.49
C VAL A 269 -7.32 17.88 -10.52
N PHE A 270 -6.12 17.52 -10.95
CA PHE A 270 -5.19 16.68 -10.22
C PHE A 270 -4.21 17.52 -9.39
N TYR A 271 -3.89 17.01 -8.22
CA TYR A 271 -3.01 17.63 -7.24
C TYR A 271 -2.03 16.61 -6.67
N LYS A 272 -0.88 17.09 -6.24
CA LYS A 272 0.11 16.33 -5.47
C LYS A 272 0.46 17.06 -4.17
N ARG A 273 0.63 16.29 -3.10
CA ARG A 273 1.17 16.75 -1.83
C ARG A 273 2.14 15.71 -1.26
N THR A 274 3.24 16.18 -0.64
CA THR A 274 4.22 15.32 0.03
C THR A 274 4.22 15.69 1.52
N GLY A 275 3.86 14.76 2.40
CA GLY A 275 3.82 14.98 3.84
C GLY A 275 2.99 16.21 4.24
N THR A 276 3.63 17.19 4.90
CA THR A 276 3.04 18.48 5.31
C THR A 276 3.27 19.58 4.29
N ASP A 277 3.91 19.29 3.16
CA ASP A 277 4.28 20.27 2.16
C ASP A 277 3.07 20.93 1.50
N LYS A 278 3.37 21.99 0.75
CA LYS A 278 2.37 22.71 -0.04
C LYS A 278 1.70 21.79 -1.04
N GLU A 279 0.40 22.01 -1.24
CA GLU A 279 -0.37 21.41 -2.32
C GLU A 279 0.09 21.97 -3.67
N TYR A 280 0.40 21.12 -4.62
CA TYR A 280 0.75 21.51 -5.98
C TYR A 280 -0.34 21.04 -6.93
N LYS A 281 -0.93 21.98 -7.67
CA LYS A 281 -1.78 21.67 -8.81
C LYS A 281 -0.90 21.06 -9.91
N LEU A 282 -1.32 19.94 -10.47
CA LEU A 282 -0.64 19.27 -11.57
C LEU A 282 -1.22 19.73 -12.91
N CYS A 283 -2.44 19.32 -13.22
CA CYS A 283 -3.15 19.64 -14.46
C CYS A 283 -4.65 19.40 -14.27
N ALA A 284 -5.43 19.81 -15.24
CA ALA A 284 -6.82 19.39 -15.40
C ALA A 284 -6.92 18.22 -16.37
N ILE A 285 -8.02 17.48 -16.34
CA ILE A 285 -8.25 16.39 -17.29
C ILE A 285 -8.28 16.89 -18.73
N SER A 286 -8.82 18.08 -19.00
CA SER A 286 -8.81 18.71 -20.32
C SER A 286 -7.40 18.98 -20.84
N ASP A 287 -6.42 19.23 -19.97
CA ASP A 287 -5.02 19.39 -20.36
C ASP A 287 -4.42 18.06 -20.84
N ILE A 288 -4.84 16.93 -20.22
CA ILE A 288 -4.43 15.59 -20.65
C ILE A 288 -5.02 15.27 -22.03
N TYR A 289 -6.29 15.57 -22.25
CA TYR A 289 -6.94 15.40 -23.57
C TYR A 289 -6.21 16.19 -24.67
N LYS A 290 -5.81 17.44 -24.39
CA LYS A 290 -5.01 18.24 -25.33
C LYS A 290 -3.66 17.60 -25.63
N ALA A 291 -2.98 17.08 -24.61
CA ALA A 291 -1.67 16.45 -24.77
C ALA A 291 -1.73 15.17 -25.61
N THR A 292 -2.85 14.45 -25.57
CA THR A 292 -3.08 13.23 -26.34
C THR A 292 -3.70 13.47 -27.73
N ASN A 293 -3.96 14.73 -28.10
CA ASN A 293 -4.70 15.12 -29.29
C ASN A 293 -6.11 14.51 -29.39
N THR A 294 -6.75 14.33 -28.21
CA THR A 294 -8.11 13.79 -28.10
C THR A 294 -9.06 14.92 -27.72
N SER A 295 -10.30 14.89 -28.25
CA SER A 295 -11.30 15.92 -27.96
C SER A 295 -11.95 15.71 -26.61
N TYR A 296 -11.89 16.72 -25.75
CA TYR A 296 -12.60 16.73 -24.48
C TYR A 296 -14.01 17.27 -24.63
N THR A 297 -15.02 16.39 -24.52
CA THR A 297 -16.44 16.75 -24.70
C THR A 297 -17.17 17.09 -23.39
N GLY A 298 -16.46 17.11 -22.26
CA GLY A 298 -17.06 17.28 -20.91
C GLY A 298 -17.75 16.02 -20.36
N LYS A 299 -17.93 14.97 -21.17
CA LYS A 299 -18.41 13.66 -20.70
C LYS A 299 -17.24 12.81 -20.23
N LYS A 300 -17.48 11.96 -19.23
CA LYS A 300 -16.45 11.04 -18.72
C LYS A 300 -16.28 9.84 -19.67
N HIS A 301 -15.34 9.93 -20.59
CA HIS A 301 -14.87 8.81 -21.39
C HIS A 301 -13.40 8.48 -21.08
N TYR A 302 -13.02 8.64 -19.80
CA TYR A 302 -11.68 8.34 -19.36
C TYR A 302 -11.68 7.52 -18.06
N TRP A 303 -10.63 6.74 -17.91
CA TRP A 303 -10.36 5.97 -16.71
C TRP A 303 -8.89 6.11 -16.34
N ILE A 304 -8.59 6.51 -15.09
CA ILE A 304 -7.22 6.52 -14.59
C ILE A 304 -7.05 5.23 -13.78
N ASN A 305 -6.18 4.37 -14.29
CA ASN A 305 -5.87 3.08 -13.69
C ASN A 305 -4.92 3.25 -12.51
N ASP A 306 -3.87 4.08 -12.69
CA ASP A 306 -2.87 4.34 -11.66
C ASP A 306 -2.22 5.73 -11.84
N ALA A 307 -1.55 6.22 -10.79
CA ALA A 307 -0.77 7.43 -10.81
C ALA A 307 0.50 7.25 -9.96
N LEU A 308 1.67 7.32 -10.58
CA LEU A 308 2.96 7.10 -9.94
C LEU A 308 3.78 8.39 -9.90
N PHE A 309 4.52 8.58 -8.82
CA PHE A 309 5.49 9.67 -8.70
C PHE A 309 6.91 9.15 -8.89
N TYR A 310 7.59 9.67 -9.92
CA TYR A 310 8.96 9.29 -10.24
C TYR A 310 9.72 10.47 -10.86
N ASN A 311 10.98 10.69 -10.46
CA ASN A 311 11.87 11.75 -10.99
C ASN A 311 11.19 13.12 -11.13
N ASN A 312 10.58 13.61 -10.04
CA ASN A 312 9.87 14.90 -9.99
C ASN A 312 8.71 15.05 -10.98
N LYS A 313 8.19 13.94 -11.51
CA LYS A 313 7.01 13.89 -12.36
C LYS A 313 5.96 12.96 -11.75
N VAL A 314 4.71 13.22 -12.05
CA VAL A 314 3.60 12.28 -11.86
C VAL A 314 3.30 11.67 -13.20
N TYR A 315 3.22 10.36 -13.25
CA TYR A 315 2.84 9.56 -14.40
C TYR A 315 1.44 9.02 -14.16
N PHE A 316 0.54 9.29 -15.10
CA PHE A 316 -0.82 8.78 -15.09
C PHE A 316 -0.95 7.69 -16.12
N ASN A 317 -1.35 6.50 -15.71
CA ASN A 317 -1.82 5.45 -16.61
C ASN A 317 -3.31 5.69 -16.85
N ILE A 318 -3.65 6.11 -18.05
CA ILE A 318 -5.00 6.57 -18.39
C ILE A 318 -5.51 5.94 -19.68
N SER A 319 -6.77 5.50 -19.64
CA SER A 319 -7.55 5.16 -20.84
C SER A 319 -8.41 6.35 -21.25
N LEU A 320 -8.33 6.74 -22.51
CA LEU A 320 -9.11 7.81 -23.14
C LEU A 320 -9.76 7.26 -24.41
N ASP A 321 -11.10 7.24 -24.45
CA ASP A 321 -11.87 6.79 -25.61
C ASP A 321 -11.37 5.45 -26.20
N GLY A 322 -11.04 4.50 -25.32
CA GLY A 322 -10.57 3.16 -25.69
C GLY A 322 -9.08 3.06 -26.04
N SER A 323 -8.31 4.15 -25.99
CA SER A 323 -6.85 4.12 -26.16
C SER A 323 -6.17 4.30 -24.80
N TYR A 324 -5.05 3.60 -24.57
CA TYR A 324 -4.28 3.69 -23.33
C TYR A 324 -3.02 4.53 -23.50
N TYR A 325 -2.74 5.34 -22.49
CA TYR A 325 -1.63 6.28 -22.48
C TYR A 325 -0.93 6.26 -21.12
N ILE A 326 0.38 6.51 -21.12
CA ILE A 326 1.08 7.06 -19.97
C ILE A 326 1.32 8.54 -20.24
N VAL A 327 0.76 9.40 -19.40
CA VAL A 327 0.93 10.85 -19.48
C VAL A 327 1.70 11.33 -18.29
N ASN A 328 2.75 12.15 -18.47
CA ASN A 328 3.51 12.70 -17.36
C ASN A 328 3.32 14.20 -17.20
N VAL A 329 3.42 14.65 -15.95
CA VAL A 329 3.31 16.06 -15.55
C VAL A 329 4.40 16.37 -14.52
N LYS A 330 5.15 17.46 -14.67
CA LYS A 330 6.08 17.91 -13.63
C LYS A 330 5.32 18.37 -12.37
N THR A 331 5.91 18.14 -11.20
CA THR A 331 5.26 18.38 -9.90
C THR A 331 4.98 19.84 -9.55
N ARG A 332 5.47 20.80 -10.35
CA ARG A 332 5.21 22.24 -10.18
C ARG A 332 4.35 22.83 -11.29
N GLY A 333 3.47 22.03 -11.90
CA GLY A 333 2.51 22.50 -12.89
C GLY A 333 3.18 22.83 -14.22
N SER A 334 3.34 21.84 -15.07
CA SER A 334 3.69 22.01 -16.49
C SER A 334 2.55 21.47 -17.33
N LYS A 335 2.58 21.76 -18.60
CA LYS A 335 1.68 21.08 -19.57
C LYS A 335 1.96 19.57 -19.50
N PRO A 336 0.93 18.72 -19.45
CA PRO A 336 1.09 17.28 -19.61
C PRO A 336 1.77 16.94 -20.94
N SER A 337 2.49 15.84 -20.96
CA SER A 337 3.05 15.28 -22.19
C SER A 337 2.84 13.79 -22.24
N VAL A 338 2.56 13.26 -23.42
CA VAL A 338 2.48 11.82 -23.63
C VAL A 338 3.89 11.24 -23.48
N PHE A 339 4.00 10.26 -22.59
CA PHE A 339 5.23 9.50 -22.38
C PHE A 339 5.22 8.20 -23.18
N PHE A 340 4.05 7.56 -23.22
CA PHE A 340 3.83 6.33 -23.97
C PHE A 340 2.36 6.24 -24.41
N LYS A 341 2.11 5.56 -25.52
CA LYS A 341 0.77 5.22 -26.02
C LYS A 341 0.82 3.79 -26.53
N THR A 342 -0.23 3.00 -26.24
CA THR A 342 -0.34 1.63 -26.77
C THR A 342 -0.35 1.63 -28.31
N THR A 343 0.30 0.64 -28.87
CA THR A 343 0.34 0.43 -30.34
C THR A 343 -0.96 -0.20 -30.83
N ASN A 344 -1.59 -1.02 -29.99
CA ASN A 344 -2.87 -1.67 -30.25
C ASN A 344 -3.94 -1.15 -29.28
N LYS A 345 -5.15 -0.85 -29.80
CA LYS A 345 -6.29 -0.37 -29.02
C LYS A 345 -6.81 -1.39 -28.02
N ASP A 346 -6.62 -2.67 -28.29
CA ASP A 346 -7.08 -3.76 -27.42
C ASP A 346 -6.11 -4.03 -26.26
N TYR A 347 -4.90 -3.46 -26.31
CA TYR A 347 -3.89 -3.63 -25.27
C TYR A 347 -4.05 -2.59 -24.17
N TYR A 348 -3.95 -3.03 -22.91
CA TYR A 348 -3.84 -2.11 -21.78
C TYR A 348 -2.39 -1.93 -21.34
N ILE A 349 -2.14 -0.92 -20.52
CA ILE A 349 -0.81 -0.66 -19.98
C ILE A 349 -0.80 -1.09 -18.52
N ASP A 350 0.20 -1.87 -18.15
CA ASP A 350 0.58 -2.10 -16.78
C ASP A 350 1.80 -1.20 -16.45
N MET A 351 1.70 -0.37 -15.41
CA MET A 351 2.72 0.62 -15.03
C MET A 351 3.06 0.46 -13.55
N TYR A 352 4.33 0.28 -13.22
CA TYR A 352 4.75 -0.01 -11.86
C TYR A 352 6.15 0.52 -11.54
N MET A 353 6.49 0.52 -10.26
CA MET A 353 7.84 0.80 -9.79
C MET A 353 8.57 -0.50 -9.50
N PHE A 354 9.68 -0.76 -10.20
CA PHE A 354 10.59 -1.86 -9.89
C PHE A 354 11.89 -1.30 -9.30
N GLY A 355 12.07 -1.48 -8.00
CA GLY A 355 13.12 -0.80 -7.25
C GLY A 355 12.95 0.73 -7.32
N ASN A 356 13.93 1.40 -7.91
CA ASN A 356 13.93 2.85 -8.12
C ASN A 356 13.65 3.24 -9.59
N LYS A 357 13.15 2.32 -10.40
CA LYS A 357 12.84 2.58 -11.82
C LYS A 357 11.34 2.52 -12.05
N LEU A 358 10.85 3.40 -12.90
CA LEU A 358 9.52 3.30 -13.48
C LEU A 358 9.60 2.33 -14.66
N GLU A 359 8.79 1.29 -14.61
CA GLU A 359 8.65 0.31 -15.68
C GLU A 359 7.20 0.26 -16.14
N TYR A 360 6.99 -0.14 -17.39
CA TYR A 360 5.66 -0.33 -17.97
C TYR A 360 5.75 -1.38 -19.08
N ARG A 361 4.62 -2.03 -19.32
CA ARG A 361 4.47 -3.00 -20.39
C ARG A 361 3.09 -2.87 -21.04
N GLU A 362 3.01 -3.18 -22.31
CA GLU A 362 1.74 -3.44 -22.98
C GLU A 362 1.30 -4.88 -22.65
N CYS A 363 0.03 -5.03 -22.31
CA CYS A 363 -0.56 -6.31 -21.97
C CYS A 363 -1.72 -6.59 -22.92
N ASP A 364 -1.65 -7.73 -23.59
CA ASP A 364 -2.76 -8.26 -24.38
C ASP A 364 -3.79 -8.89 -23.43
N PRO A 365 -5.03 -8.40 -23.34
CA PRO A 365 -6.05 -9.02 -22.51
C PRO A 365 -6.41 -10.43 -22.97
N ASN A 366 -6.14 -10.78 -24.23
CA ASN A 366 -6.41 -12.11 -24.79
C ASN A 366 -5.27 -13.09 -24.60
N SER A 367 -4.09 -12.62 -24.17
CA SER A 367 -2.94 -13.51 -23.89
C SER A 367 -3.19 -14.53 -22.76
N TYR A 368 -4.28 -14.36 -22.02
CA TYR A 368 -4.74 -15.26 -20.96
C TYR A 368 -5.81 -16.27 -21.45
N ILE A 369 -6.29 -16.15 -22.68
CA ILE A 369 -7.18 -17.12 -23.29
C ILE A 369 -6.27 -18.24 -23.83
N ILE A 370 -6.09 -19.28 -23.04
CA ILE A 370 -5.52 -20.53 -23.55
C ILE A 370 -6.61 -21.14 -24.41
N ASP A 371 -6.37 -21.23 -25.70
CA ASP A 371 -7.21 -22.00 -26.59
C ASP A 371 -7.31 -23.43 -26.03
N ASP A 372 -8.52 -23.85 -25.68
CA ASP A 372 -8.84 -25.21 -25.24
C ASP A 372 -8.57 -26.24 -26.36
#